data_676a92403c06b3d0552594528928868f
#
_entry.id   676a92403c06b3d0552594528928868f
#
_cell.length_a   1.000
_cell.length_b   1.000
_cell.length_c   1.000
_cell.angle_alpha   90.00
_cell.angle_beta   90.00
_cell.angle_gamma   90.00
#
_symmetry.space_group_name_H-M   'P 1'
#
loop_
_entity.id
_entity.type
_entity.pdbx_description
1 polymer ?
#
loop_
_entity_poly.entity_id
_entity_poly.type
_entity_poly.pdbx_seq_one_letter_code
_entity_poly.pdbx_strand_id
1 'polypeptide(L)'
;MAIIAGCGGSAVKLDDPTIPKPLIDQLPLKVAARYPEAFDHFVHEEQVIGKEKWSIDLGRSNSLLFTQLFGSMFSEFTVIDSETDPRDLGIDALIEPSIDAFEFSVPSQSQTEDFAVWIRYRIKIFDKEGVQIANWPIAAYGKSQTTTFGGDAALQRAAVLAMRDAAALIILQMDKATGISKLSAASAPQTPVPATPVPATPVPTTDELILQTTAAEESPNESR
;
A
#
# COMPACT_ATOMS: atom_id res chain seq x y z
N MET A 1 28.77 -30.63 -42.52
CA MET A 1 28.21 -29.31 -42.30
C MET A 1 27.20 -29.45 -41.13
N ALA A 2 27.59 -29.12 -39.92
CA ALA A 2 26.72 -29.25 -38.74
C ALA A 2 25.90 -27.98 -38.62
N ILE A 3 24.58 -28.08 -38.78
CA ILE A 3 23.64 -27.01 -38.51
C ILE A 3 23.41 -27.02 -37.01
N ILE A 4 24.03 -26.09 -36.30
CA ILE A 4 23.71 -25.81 -34.89
C ILE A 4 22.38 -25.04 -34.93
N ALA A 5 21.26 -25.75 -34.71
CA ALA A 5 19.99 -25.11 -34.40
C ALA A 5 20.12 -24.49 -33.01
N GLY A 6 20.43 -23.20 -32.97
CA GLY A 6 20.37 -22.43 -31.75
C GLY A 6 18.93 -22.39 -31.27
N CYS A 7 18.60 -23.04 -30.16
CA CYS A 7 17.38 -22.76 -29.41
C CYS A 7 17.51 -21.31 -28.90
N GLY A 8 16.94 -20.37 -29.67
CA GLY A 8 16.86 -18.96 -29.28
C GLY A 8 15.90 -18.84 -28.11
N GLY A 9 16.41 -18.54 -26.94
CA GLY A 9 15.61 -18.06 -25.83
C GLY A 9 15.76 -16.53 -25.76
N SER A 10 14.72 -15.84 -25.38
CA SER A 10 14.74 -14.40 -25.13
C SER A 10 14.81 -14.15 -23.61
N ALA A 11 15.78 -13.36 -23.20
CA ALA A 11 15.94 -12.93 -21.81
C ALA A 11 15.74 -11.41 -21.74
N VAL A 12 14.69 -11.00 -21.05
CA VAL A 12 14.35 -9.60 -20.84
C VAL A 12 14.70 -9.23 -19.41
N LYS A 13 15.58 -8.24 -19.25
CA LYS A 13 15.85 -7.60 -17.97
C LYS A 13 15.30 -6.19 -18.01
N LEU A 14 14.54 -5.82 -17.00
CA LEU A 14 14.00 -4.46 -16.91
C LEU A 14 15.11 -3.49 -16.50
N ASP A 15 15.11 -2.32 -17.14
CA ASP A 15 15.88 -1.18 -16.68
C ASP A 15 15.23 -0.58 -15.42
N ASP A 16 15.98 0.23 -14.67
CA ASP A 16 15.49 0.92 -13.49
C ASP A 16 14.27 1.78 -13.86
N PRO A 17 13.07 1.46 -13.37
CA PRO A 17 11.87 2.18 -13.75
C PRO A 17 11.90 3.58 -13.14
N THR A 18 11.57 4.57 -13.92
CA THR A 18 11.33 5.92 -13.44
C THR A 18 9.83 6.19 -13.46
N ILE A 19 9.26 6.51 -12.32
CA ILE A 19 7.90 7.04 -12.24
C ILE A 19 7.96 8.56 -12.08
N PRO A 20 7.12 9.32 -12.77
CA PRO A 20 6.94 10.73 -12.47
C PRO A 20 6.51 10.88 -11.00
N LYS A 21 7.07 11.86 -10.30
CA LYS A 21 6.63 12.15 -8.93
C LYS A 21 5.14 12.52 -8.96
N PRO A 22 4.28 11.76 -8.27
CA PRO A 22 2.86 12.06 -8.27
C PRO A 22 2.59 13.39 -7.56
N LEU A 23 1.61 14.14 -8.08
CA LEU A 23 1.13 15.38 -7.47
C LEU A 23 -0.01 15.03 -6.50
N ILE A 24 0.37 14.50 -5.35
CA ILE A 24 -0.53 14.12 -4.26
C ILE A 24 -0.05 14.71 -2.96
N ASP A 25 -0.97 14.97 -2.03
CA ASP A 25 -0.61 15.28 -0.66
C ASP A 25 -0.07 14.04 0.04
N GLN A 26 1.07 14.19 0.70
CA GLN A 26 1.65 13.08 1.43
C GLN A 26 0.80 12.75 2.66
N LEU A 27 0.60 11.46 2.88
CA LEU A 27 -0.01 10.98 4.11
C LEU A 27 0.94 11.25 5.30
N PRO A 28 0.48 11.84 6.40
CA PRO A 28 1.31 12.19 7.56
C PRO A 28 1.62 10.95 8.41
N LEU A 29 2.25 9.96 7.80
CA LEU A 29 2.62 8.67 8.39
C LEU A 29 4.10 8.41 8.20
N LYS A 30 4.70 7.74 9.19
CA LYS A 30 6.03 7.15 9.13
C LYS A 30 5.90 5.69 8.72
N VAL A 31 6.34 5.36 7.53
CA VAL A 31 6.14 4.03 6.96
C VAL A 31 7.47 3.39 6.60
N ALA A 32 7.60 2.11 6.91
CA ALA A 32 8.68 1.29 6.40
C ALA A 32 8.18 0.35 5.30
N ALA A 33 9.03 0.00 4.35
CA ALA A 33 8.79 -1.12 3.45
C ALA A 33 9.85 -2.19 3.66
N ARG A 34 9.42 -3.44 3.61
CA ARG A 34 10.29 -4.62 3.56
C ARG A 34 10.02 -5.35 2.26
N TYR A 35 11.08 -5.58 1.49
CA TYR A 35 10.98 -6.32 0.24
C TYR A 35 11.47 -7.75 0.47
N PRO A 36 10.54 -8.76 0.45
CA PRO A 36 10.95 -10.16 0.51
C PRO A 36 11.89 -10.52 -0.65
N GLU A 37 12.83 -11.44 -0.43
CA GLU A 37 13.80 -11.86 -1.45
C GLU A 37 13.11 -12.30 -2.76
N ALA A 38 12.01 -13.03 -2.65
CA ALA A 38 11.21 -13.44 -3.82
C ALA A 38 10.59 -12.28 -4.60
N PHE A 39 10.46 -11.09 -4.00
CA PHE A 39 10.00 -9.88 -4.66
C PHE A 39 11.17 -9.09 -5.26
N ASP A 40 12.28 -8.97 -4.53
CA ASP A 40 13.46 -8.21 -4.95
C ASP A 40 14.27 -8.93 -6.05
N HIS A 41 14.17 -10.26 -6.13
CA HIS A 41 14.84 -11.09 -7.13
C HIS A 41 13.83 -11.88 -7.99
N PHE A 42 12.69 -11.27 -8.28
CA PHE A 42 11.65 -11.96 -9.05
C PHE A 42 12.07 -12.15 -10.50
N VAL A 43 12.13 -13.41 -10.91
CA VAL A 43 12.34 -13.83 -12.31
C VAL A 43 11.21 -14.77 -12.71
N HIS A 44 10.58 -14.49 -13.84
CA HIS A 44 9.59 -15.38 -14.45
C HIS A 44 10.18 -16.07 -15.67
N GLU A 45 10.10 -17.39 -15.70
CA GLU A 45 10.52 -18.19 -16.85
C GLU A 45 9.34 -18.98 -17.41
N GLU A 46 9.13 -18.89 -18.72
CA GLU A 46 8.05 -19.60 -19.41
C GLU A 46 8.51 -20.11 -20.77
N GLN A 47 8.02 -21.29 -21.14
CA GLN A 47 8.19 -21.85 -22.47
C GLN A 47 6.93 -21.62 -23.30
N VAL A 48 7.05 -20.76 -24.29
CA VAL A 48 5.96 -20.40 -25.19
C VAL A 48 5.84 -21.43 -26.33
N ILE A 49 4.70 -21.44 -27.03
CA ILE A 49 4.44 -22.25 -28.20
C ILE A 49 5.60 -22.09 -29.22
N GLY A 50 6.11 -23.22 -29.74
CA GLY A 50 7.27 -23.22 -30.65
C GLY A 50 8.62 -23.47 -29.99
N LYS A 51 8.64 -23.71 -28.66
CA LYS A 51 9.82 -24.00 -27.84
C LYS A 51 10.72 -22.77 -27.55
N GLU A 52 10.25 -21.57 -27.80
CA GLU A 52 10.95 -20.38 -27.36
C GLU A 52 10.88 -20.29 -25.81
N LYS A 53 12.02 -20.20 -25.16
CA LYS A 53 12.11 -19.97 -23.73
C LYS A 53 12.23 -18.46 -23.49
N TRP A 54 11.33 -17.93 -22.69
CA TRP A 54 11.35 -16.53 -22.24
C TRP A 54 11.72 -16.46 -20.78
N SER A 55 12.56 -15.50 -20.44
CA SER A 55 12.92 -15.15 -19.07
C SER A 55 12.76 -13.65 -18.88
N ILE A 56 12.04 -13.26 -17.84
CA ILE A 56 11.78 -11.86 -17.52
C ILE A 56 12.20 -11.61 -16.08
N ASP A 57 13.21 -10.74 -15.90
CA ASP A 57 13.72 -10.31 -14.60
C ASP A 57 13.10 -8.96 -14.22
N LEU A 58 12.23 -8.97 -13.21
CA LEU A 58 11.57 -7.79 -12.66
C LEU A 58 12.12 -7.36 -11.30
N GLY A 59 12.87 -8.22 -10.61
CA GLY A 59 13.12 -8.12 -9.18
C GLY A 59 13.51 -6.73 -8.74
N ARG A 60 14.73 -6.30 -9.07
CA ARG A 60 15.25 -5.00 -8.66
C ARG A 60 14.39 -3.83 -9.14
N SER A 61 13.81 -3.91 -10.33
CA SER A 61 12.95 -2.87 -10.88
C SER A 61 11.67 -2.68 -10.06
N ASN A 62 11.10 -3.77 -9.51
CA ASN A 62 9.97 -3.71 -8.59
C ASN A 62 10.32 -2.94 -7.32
N SER A 63 11.38 -3.34 -6.63
CA SER A 63 11.79 -2.71 -5.37
C SER A 63 12.09 -1.22 -5.55
N LEU A 64 12.76 -0.85 -6.64
CA LEU A 64 13.04 0.56 -6.97
C LEU A 64 11.76 1.35 -7.24
N LEU A 65 10.82 0.80 -8.03
CA LEU A 65 9.55 1.44 -8.32
C LEU A 65 8.73 1.66 -7.05
N PHE A 66 8.60 0.63 -6.21
CA PHE A 66 7.84 0.73 -4.97
C PHE A 66 8.50 1.67 -3.96
N THR A 67 9.84 1.74 -3.92
CA THR A 67 10.57 2.70 -3.10
C THR A 67 10.30 4.14 -3.53
N GLN A 68 10.33 4.43 -4.83
CA GLN A 68 10.00 5.75 -5.37
C GLN A 68 8.53 6.12 -5.09
N LEU A 69 7.62 5.15 -5.28
CA LEU A 69 6.20 5.32 -5.06
C LEU A 69 5.90 5.68 -3.60
N PHE A 70 6.29 4.82 -2.66
CA PHE A 70 6.00 5.01 -1.24
C PHE A 70 6.73 6.22 -0.66
N GLY A 71 7.96 6.49 -1.09
CA GLY A 71 8.68 7.71 -0.73
C GLY A 71 8.00 9.00 -1.18
N SER A 72 7.13 8.94 -2.20
CA SER A 72 6.32 10.09 -2.61
C SER A 72 4.96 10.16 -1.92
N MET A 73 4.48 9.06 -1.34
CA MET A 73 3.14 8.96 -0.75
C MET A 73 3.11 9.25 0.75
N PHE A 74 4.20 8.99 1.47
CA PHE A 74 4.26 9.13 2.92
C PHE A 74 5.21 10.26 3.32
N SER A 75 4.94 10.92 4.46
CA SER A 75 5.77 12.03 4.96
C SER A 75 7.17 11.57 5.37
N GLU A 76 7.27 10.37 5.96
CA GLU A 76 8.53 9.70 6.27
C GLU A 76 8.48 8.27 5.72
N PHE A 77 9.48 7.89 4.94
CA PHE A 77 9.57 6.57 4.35
C PHE A 77 10.98 6.00 4.44
N THR A 78 11.09 4.73 4.81
CA THR A 78 12.36 4.00 4.86
C THR A 78 12.20 2.57 4.32
N VAL A 79 13.28 2.01 3.80
CA VAL A 79 13.35 0.58 3.44
C VAL A 79 14.13 -0.12 4.53
N ILE A 80 13.62 -1.25 5.00
CA ILE A 80 14.26 -2.09 6.03
C ILE A 80 14.55 -3.47 5.48
N ASP A 81 15.55 -4.11 6.05
CA ASP A 81 15.88 -5.51 5.75
C ASP A 81 14.97 -6.50 6.51
N SER A 82 15.18 -7.79 6.26
CA SER A 82 14.42 -8.87 6.89
C SER A 82 14.75 -9.06 8.38
N GLU A 83 15.88 -8.58 8.84
CA GLU A 83 16.36 -8.78 10.21
C GLU A 83 15.95 -7.64 11.14
N THR A 84 15.60 -6.48 10.57
CA THR A 84 15.18 -5.30 11.34
C THR A 84 13.80 -5.50 11.95
N ASP A 85 13.67 -5.36 13.27
CA ASP A 85 12.36 -5.37 13.94
C ASP A 85 11.67 -4.01 13.72
N PRO A 86 10.52 -3.97 13.05
CA PRO A 86 9.79 -2.73 12.78
C PRO A 86 9.35 -2.00 14.07
N ARG A 87 9.18 -2.72 15.20
CA ARG A 87 8.77 -2.13 16.49
C ARG A 87 9.82 -1.19 17.08
N ASP A 88 11.09 -1.37 16.72
CA ASP A 88 12.19 -0.55 17.23
C ASP A 88 12.35 0.78 16.47
N LEU A 89 11.66 0.94 15.34
CA LEU A 89 11.83 2.08 14.44
C LEU A 89 10.87 3.24 14.68
N GLY A 90 9.87 3.07 15.55
CA GLY A 90 8.85 4.09 15.80
C GLY A 90 8.03 4.46 14.57
N ILE A 91 7.78 3.47 13.69
CA ILE A 91 6.95 3.62 12.49
C ILE A 91 5.48 3.40 12.81
N ASP A 92 4.60 3.99 11.98
CA ASP A 92 3.15 3.79 12.09
C ASP A 92 2.69 2.53 11.36
N ALA A 93 3.38 2.17 10.26
CA ALA A 93 3.06 0.98 9.49
C ALA A 93 4.29 0.37 8.78
N LEU A 94 4.22 -0.94 8.56
CA LEU A 94 5.11 -1.69 7.69
C LEU A 94 4.35 -2.17 6.46
N ILE A 95 4.93 -1.99 5.26
CA ILE A 95 4.39 -2.47 3.99
C ILE A 95 5.28 -3.59 3.46
N GLU A 96 4.66 -4.73 3.13
CA GLU A 96 5.31 -5.86 2.47
C GLU A 96 4.60 -6.19 1.16
N PRO A 97 5.17 -5.81 0.00
CA PRO A 97 4.64 -6.21 -1.30
C PRO A 97 5.09 -7.62 -1.67
N SER A 98 4.27 -8.29 -2.48
CA SER A 98 4.62 -9.56 -3.13
C SER A 98 3.99 -9.62 -4.53
N ILE A 99 4.46 -10.53 -5.37
CA ILE A 99 3.85 -10.86 -6.66
C ILE A 99 3.11 -12.19 -6.48
N ASP A 100 1.79 -12.15 -6.64
CA ASP A 100 0.94 -13.34 -6.59
C ASP A 100 0.90 -14.09 -7.91
N ALA A 101 0.93 -13.35 -9.03
CA ALA A 101 0.93 -13.90 -10.37
C ALA A 101 1.62 -12.94 -11.34
N PHE A 102 2.30 -13.52 -12.29
CA PHE A 102 2.87 -12.85 -13.45
C PHE A 102 2.53 -13.67 -14.70
N GLU A 103 1.95 -13.02 -15.67
CA GLU A 103 1.58 -13.63 -16.95
C GLU A 103 1.96 -12.68 -18.08
N PHE A 104 2.32 -13.24 -19.22
CA PHE A 104 2.54 -12.46 -20.44
C PHE A 104 2.01 -13.18 -21.67
N SER A 105 1.78 -12.45 -22.74
CA SER A 105 1.51 -13.01 -24.05
C SER A 105 2.41 -12.38 -25.12
N VAL A 106 2.78 -13.18 -26.07
CA VAL A 106 3.57 -12.79 -27.24
C VAL A 106 2.71 -12.86 -28.51
N PRO A 107 3.09 -12.18 -29.61
CA PRO A 107 2.34 -12.16 -30.85
C PRO A 107 1.99 -13.54 -31.40
N SER A 108 2.89 -14.52 -31.27
CA SER A 108 2.66 -15.89 -31.71
C SER A 108 1.53 -16.62 -30.98
N GLN A 109 1.21 -16.22 -29.76
CA GLN A 109 0.12 -16.79 -28.95
C GLN A 109 -1.21 -16.07 -29.19
N SER A 110 -1.18 -14.74 -29.35
CA SER A 110 -2.39 -13.91 -29.37
C SER A 110 -2.92 -13.59 -30.77
N GLN A 111 -2.20 -13.97 -31.82
CA GLN A 111 -2.50 -13.59 -33.22
C GLN A 111 -2.60 -12.08 -33.45
N THR A 112 -1.96 -11.30 -32.60
CA THR A 112 -1.84 -9.84 -32.67
C THR A 112 -0.36 -9.45 -32.75
N GLU A 113 -0.07 -8.18 -33.05
CA GLU A 113 1.31 -7.67 -33.02
C GLU A 113 1.73 -7.19 -31.63
N ASP A 114 0.96 -7.55 -30.59
CA ASP A 114 1.09 -7.01 -29.25
C ASP A 114 1.76 -8.00 -28.31
N PHE A 115 2.67 -7.45 -27.50
CA PHE A 115 3.11 -8.04 -26.26
C PHE A 115 2.25 -7.49 -25.13
N ALA A 116 1.76 -8.35 -24.24
CA ALA A 116 0.98 -7.95 -23.09
C ALA A 116 1.52 -8.60 -21.82
N VAL A 117 1.47 -7.87 -20.71
CA VAL A 117 1.91 -8.33 -19.39
C VAL A 117 0.81 -8.05 -18.38
N TRP A 118 0.52 -9.03 -17.55
CA TRP A 118 -0.36 -8.94 -16.38
C TRP A 118 0.45 -9.25 -15.12
N ILE A 119 0.37 -8.37 -14.14
CA ILE A 119 1.01 -8.56 -12.84
C ILE A 119 -0.04 -8.43 -11.77
N ARG A 120 -0.14 -9.42 -10.89
CA ARG A 120 -0.95 -9.33 -9.69
C ARG A 120 -0.03 -9.16 -8.50
N TYR A 121 0.00 -7.96 -7.98
CA TYR A 121 0.68 -7.66 -6.73
C TYR A 121 -0.25 -7.90 -5.54
N ARG A 122 0.34 -8.15 -4.40
CA ARG A 122 -0.32 -8.17 -3.10
C ARG A 122 0.42 -7.25 -2.17
N ILE A 123 -0.31 -6.30 -1.58
CA ILE A 123 0.23 -5.35 -0.62
C ILE A 123 -0.30 -5.73 0.76
N LYS A 124 0.57 -6.21 1.63
CA LYS A 124 0.27 -6.44 3.04
C LYS A 124 0.71 -5.23 3.83
N ILE A 125 -0.12 -4.77 4.75
CA ILE A 125 0.18 -3.64 5.63
C ILE A 125 -0.01 -4.12 7.07
N PHE A 126 0.99 -3.87 7.88
CA PHE A 126 1.02 -4.19 9.30
C PHE A 126 1.10 -2.89 10.10
N ASP A 127 0.46 -2.85 11.25
CA ASP A 127 0.61 -1.75 12.19
C ASP A 127 1.94 -1.85 12.97
N LYS A 128 2.18 -0.90 13.86
CA LYS A 128 3.39 -0.85 14.72
C LYS A 128 3.50 -2.02 15.70
N GLU A 129 2.39 -2.70 16.02
CA GLU A 129 2.33 -3.90 16.83
C GLU A 129 2.62 -5.17 16.00
N GLY A 130 2.71 -5.08 14.67
CA GLY A 130 2.91 -6.19 13.75
C GLY A 130 1.61 -6.92 13.38
N VAL A 131 0.45 -6.35 13.67
CA VAL A 131 -0.84 -6.90 13.28
C VAL A 131 -1.15 -6.51 11.83
N GLN A 132 -1.54 -7.49 11.00
CA GLN A 132 -1.92 -7.20 9.62
C GLN A 132 -3.25 -6.45 9.58
N ILE A 133 -3.21 -5.20 9.14
CA ILE A 133 -4.37 -4.30 9.03
C ILE A 133 -4.93 -4.20 7.62
N ALA A 134 -4.16 -4.59 6.61
CA ALA A 134 -4.63 -4.67 5.23
C ALA A 134 -3.96 -5.81 4.46
N ASN A 135 -4.70 -6.35 3.49
CA ASN A 135 -4.23 -7.35 2.53
C ASN A 135 -4.92 -7.06 1.20
N TRP A 136 -4.20 -6.41 0.31
CA TRP A 136 -4.79 -5.73 -0.82
C TRP A 136 -4.19 -6.23 -2.15
N PRO A 137 -4.99 -6.91 -3.01
CA PRO A 137 -4.55 -7.31 -4.33
C PRO A 137 -4.66 -6.15 -5.32
N ILE A 138 -3.63 -5.97 -6.15
CA ILE A 138 -3.57 -5.02 -7.25
C ILE A 138 -3.32 -5.80 -8.53
N ALA A 139 -4.25 -5.76 -9.47
CA ALA A 139 -4.10 -6.35 -10.79
C ALA A 139 -3.75 -5.24 -11.79
N ALA A 140 -2.60 -5.36 -12.40
CA ALA A 140 -2.04 -4.36 -13.30
C ALA A 140 -1.80 -4.94 -14.69
N TYR A 141 -1.90 -4.11 -15.71
CA TYR A 141 -1.80 -4.49 -17.10
C TYR A 141 -0.93 -3.51 -17.90
N GLY A 142 -0.13 -4.09 -18.83
CA GLY A 142 0.64 -3.30 -19.78
C GLY A 142 0.67 -3.96 -21.15
N LYS A 143 0.67 -3.16 -22.19
CA LYS A 143 0.65 -3.60 -23.58
C LYS A 143 1.60 -2.78 -24.43
N SER A 144 2.33 -3.43 -25.34
CA SER A 144 3.23 -2.77 -26.27
C SER A 144 3.28 -3.51 -27.58
N GLN A 145 3.33 -2.78 -28.68
CA GLN A 145 3.48 -3.37 -30.00
C GLN A 145 4.94 -3.64 -30.33
N THR A 146 5.18 -4.65 -31.15
CA THR A 146 6.48 -4.91 -31.75
C THR A 146 6.90 -3.69 -32.57
N THR A 147 8.05 -3.14 -32.26
CA THR A 147 8.65 -2.02 -32.98
C THR A 147 9.89 -2.51 -33.72
N THR A 148 10.56 -1.61 -34.44
CA THR A 148 11.84 -1.85 -35.12
C THR A 148 12.93 -2.45 -34.21
N PHE A 149 12.78 -2.36 -32.89
CA PHE A 149 13.75 -2.83 -31.88
C PHE A 149 13.55 -4.29 -31.42
N GLY A 150 12.56 -5.03 -31.97
CA GLY A 150 12.34 -6.43 -31.68
C GLY A 150 11.39 -6.74 -30.52
N GLY A 151 11.12 -8.04 -30.31
CA GLY A 151 10.17 -8.53 -29.33
C GLY A 151 10.58 -8.30 -27.88
N ASP A 152 11.87 -8.41 -27.56
CA ASP A 152 12.40 -8.23 -26.20
C ASP A 152 12.12 -6.81 -25.70
N ALA A 153 12.38 -5.80 -26.52
CA ALA A 153 12.11 -4.40 -26.17
C ALA A 153 10.60 -4.11 -26.04
N ALA A 154 9.77 -4.79 -26.83
CA ALA A 154 8.31 -4.66 -26.73
C ALA A 154 7.79 -5.31 -25.43
N LEU A 155 8.29 -6.48 -25.06
CA LEU A 155 7.93 -7.15 -23.82
C LEU A 155 8.41 -6.37 -22.58
N GLN A 156 9.66 -5.87 -22.63
CA GLN A 156 10.19 -4.97 -21.58
C GLN A 156 9.29 -3.75 -21.37
N ARG A 157 8.87 -3.11 -22.47
CA ARG A 157 7.97 -1.93 -22.40
C ARG A 157 6.59 -2.31 -21.86
N ALA A 158 6.04 -3.45 -22.24
CA ALA A 158 4.77 -3.94 -21.71
C ALA A 158 4.85 -4.18 -20.19
N ALA A 159 5.95 -4.78 -19.70
CA ALA A 159 6.19 -4.98 -18.28
C ALA A 159 6.32 -3.65 -17.52
N VAL A 160 7.08 -2.69 -18.03
CA VAL A 160 7.18 -1.35 -17.41
C VAL A 160 5.83 -0.63 -17.38
N LEU A 161 5.00 -0.78 -18.42
CA LEU A 161 3.65 -0.20 -18.42
C LEU A 161 2.74 -0.86 -17.38
N ALA A 162 2.81 -2.19 -17.22
CA ALA A 162 2.08 -2.88 -16.16
C ALA A 162 2.51 -2.43 -14.76
N MET A 163 3.82 -2.26 -14.53
CA MET A 163 4.33 -1.75 -13.25
C MET A 163 3.84 -0.31 -12.97
N ARG A 164 3.81 0.56 -13.98
CA ARG A 164 3.28 1.94 -13.85
C ARG A 164 1.78 1.96 -13.59
N ASP A 165 1.03 1.06 -14.22
CA ASP A 165 -0.40 0.88 -13.97
C ASP A 165 -0.64 0.47 -12.50
N ALA A 166 0.14 -0.49 -11.98
CA ALA A 166 0.11 -0.86 -10.56
C ALA A 166 0.36 0.34 -9.65
N ALA A 167 1.38 1.15 -9.95
CA ALA A 167 1.70 2.35 -9.17
C ALA A 167 0.54 3.34 -9.16
N ALA A 168 -0.11 3.58 -10.31
CA ALA A 168 -1.27 4.46 -10.41
C ALA A 168 -2.45 3.93 -9.60
N LEU A 169 -2.73 2.63 -9.66
CA LEU A 169 -3.79 1.99 -8.88
C LEU A 169 -3.52 2.08 -7.37
N ILE A 170 -2.27 1.90 -6.94
CA ILE A 170 -1.87 2.05 -5.54
C ILE A 170 -2.14 3.49 -5.06
N ILE A 171 -1.70 4.50 -5.82
CA ILE A 171 -1.94 5.91 -5.50
C ILE A 171 -3.44 6.19 -5.31
N LEU A 172 -4.26 5.75 -6.26
CA LEU A 172 -5.69 6.04 -6.28
C LEU A 172 -6.50 5.33 -5.18
N GLN A 173 -5.96 4.28 -4.59
CA GLN A 173 -6.71 3.43 -3.66
C GLN A 173 -6.11 3.41 -2.26
N MET A 174 -4.87 3.87 -2.05
CA MET A 174 -4.17 3.76 -0.77
C MET A 174 -4.91 4.50 0.35
N ASP A 175 -5.42 5.69 0.07
CA ASP A 175 -6.18 6.49 1.03
C ASP A 175 -7.50 5.82 1.45
N LYS A 176 -8.05 4.98 0.56
CA LYS A 176 -9.28 4.20 0.80
C LYS A 176 -9.03 2.89 1.51
N ALA A 177 -7.78 2.44 1.60
CA ALA A 177 -7.43 1.25 2.36
C ALA A 177 -7.80 1.48 3.84
N THR A 178 -8.77 0.74 4.35
CA THR A 178 -9.39 0.94 5.68
C THR A 178 -8.36 1.01 6.82
N GLY A 179 -7.25 0.29 6.69
CA GLY A 179 -6.15 0.31 7.65
C GLY A 179 -5.41 1.64 7.67
N ILE A 180 -5.04 2.16 6.50
CA ILE A 180 -4.32 3.43 6.35
C ILE A 180 -5.17 4.60 6.81
N SER A 181 -6.47 4.63 6.47
CA SER A 181 -7.40 5.67 6.92
C SER A 181 -7.51 5.74 8.44
N LYS A 182 -7.50 4.58 9.12
CA LYS A 182 -7.50 4.52 10.60
C LYS A 182 -6.20 5.04 11.20
N LEU A 183 -5.05 4.69 10.63
CA LEU A 183 -3.74 5.18 11.08
C LEU A 183 -3.64 6.69 10.89
N SER A 184 -4.03 7.22 9.73
CA SER A 184 -4.02 8.65 9.45
C SER A 184 -4.92 9.44 10.41
N ALA A 185 -6.10 8.91 10.75
CA ALA A 185 -7.01 9.52 11.71
C ALA A 185 -6.43 9.52 13.14
N ALA A 186 -5.66 8.50 13.52
CA ALA A 186 -5.00 8.41 14.82
C ALA A 186 -3.80 9.36 14.94
N SER A 187 -3.10 9.62 13.82
CA SER A 187 -1.92 10.50 13.76
C SER A 187 -2.28 11.98 13.56
N ALA A 188 -3.54 12.31 13.23
CA ALA A 188 -3.98 13.69 13.10
C ALA A 188 -3.89 14.41 14.45
N PRO A 189 -3.36 15.66 14.51
CA PRO A 189 -3.36 16.45 15.73
C PRO A 189 -4.79 16.58 16.25
N GLN A 190 -5.04 16.06 17.45
CA GLN A 190 -6.35 16.24 18.08
C GLN A 190 -6.51 17.72 18.38
N THR A 191 -7.31 18.43 17.62
CA THR A 191 -7.74 19.78 17.95
C THR A 191 -8.41 19.70 19.32
N PRO A 192 -7.92 20.41 20.36
CA PRO A 192 -8.56 20.34 21.65
C PRO A 192 -10.03 20.73 21.48
N VAL A 193 -10.91 19.81 21.81
CA VAL A 193 -12.34 20.07 21.84
C VAL A 193 -12.54 21.27 22.76
N PRO A 194 -13.13 22.39 22.30
CA PRO A 194 -13.40 23.51 23.16
C PRO A 194 -14.20 22.98 24.36
N ALA A 195 -13.67 23.17 25.56
CA ALA A 195 -14.33 22.74 26.78
C ALA A 195 -15.74 23.34 26.76
N THR A 196 -16.75 22.49 26.68
CA THR A 196 -18.14 22.90 26.82
C THR A 196 -18.23 23.68 28.15
N PRO A 197 -18.68 24.93 28.16
CA PRO A 197 -18.80 25.65 29.41
C PRO A 197 -19.72 24.87 30.32
N VAL A 198 -19.17 24.44 31.46
CA VAL A 198 -19.96 23.79 32.51
C VAL A 198 -21.01 24.81 32.93
N PRO A 199 -22.31 24.51 32.87
CA PRO A 199 -23.32 25.43 33.31
C PRO A 199 -23.04 25.73 34.78
N ALA A 200 -22.86 27.03 35.09
CA ALA A 200 -22.62 27.48 36.44
C ALA A 200 -23.81 27.04 37.32
N THR A 201 -23.56 26.22 38.31
CA THR A 201 -24.53 25.84 39.33
C THR A 201 -25.00 27.13 40.00
N PRO A 202 -26.29 27.47 40.03
CA PRO A 202 -26.76 28.66 40.68
C PRO A 202 -26.42 28.57 42.16
N VAL A 203 -25.70 29.56 42.66
CA VAL A 203 -25.41 29.71 44.08
C VAL A 203 -26.76 30.05 44.76
N PRO A 204 -27.24 29.27 45.77
CA PRO A 204 -28.48 29.55 46.45
C PRO A 204 -28.35 30.92 47.17
N THR A 205 -29.26 31.81 46.84
CA THR A 205 -29.40 33.12 47.53
C THR A 205 -29.83 32.88 48.96
N THR A 206 -29.36 33.73 49.88
CA THR A 206 -29.52 33.63 51.32
C THR A 206 -30.99 33.57 51.80
N ASP A 207 -31.95 33.89 50.95
CA ASP A 207 -33.39 33.86 51.27
C ASP A 207 -34.02 32.43 51.23
N GLU A 208 -33.39 31.44 50.64
CA GLU A 208 -33.92 30.08 50.59
C GLU A 208 -33.54 29.22 51.79
N LEU A 209 -32.58 29.70 52.61
CA LEU A 209 -32.15 28.99 53.83
C LEU A 209 -33.10 29.20 55.00
N ILE A 210 -34.04 30.17 54.95
CA ILE A 210 -34.95 30.49 56.05
C ILE A 210 -36.22 29.64 56.00
N LEU A 211 -36.59 29.10 54.82
CA LEU A 211 -37.81 28.31 54.64
C LEU A 211 -37.66 26.82 54.96
N GLN A 212 -36.43 26.33 55.08
CA GLN A 212 -36.18 24.90 55.39
C GLN A 212 -36.04 24.60 56.89
N THR A 213 -35.98 25.63 57.74
CA THR A 213 -35.78 25.45 59.20
C THR A 213 -37.11 25.38 59.97
N THR A 214 -38.25 25.66 59.31
CA THR A 214 -39.59 25.68 59.99
C THR A 214 -40.49 24.48 59.67
N ALA A 215 -39.98 23.47 58.91
CA ALA A 215 -40.77 22.29 58.53
C ALA A 215 -40.38 20.99 59.24
N ALA A 216 -39.54 21.05 60.29
CA ALA A 216 -39.01 19.88 60.99
C ALA A 216 -39.49 19.74 62.43
N GLU A 217 -40.64 20.31 62.75
CA GLU A 217 -41.20 20.15 64.13
C GLU A 217 -42.72 20.06 64.06
N GLU A 218 -43.23 18.92 63.69
CA GLU A 218 -44.55 18.39 64.13
C GLU A 218 -44.72 16.96 63.64
N SER A 219 -44.44 16.05 64.55
CA SER A 219 -44.93 14.68 64.49
C SER A 219 -45.77 14.44 65.75
N PRO A 220 -47.03 14.08 65.62
CA PRO A 220 -47.70 13.35 66.68
C PRO A 220 -47.87 11.88 66.35
N ASN A 221 -47.29 11.09 67.19
CA ASN A 221 -47.65 9.76 67.60
C ASN A 221 -49.17 9.49 67.60
N GLU A 222 -49.67 8.45 66.94
CA GLU A 222 -50.78 7.66 67.52
C GLU A 222 -50.85 6.24 66.92
N SER A 223 -50.93 5.32 67.84
CA SER A 223 -51.17 3.91 67.87
C SER A 223 -52.42 3.43 67.14
N ARG A 224 -52.36 2.28 66.42
CA ARG A 224 -53.07 1.03 66.71
C ARG A 224 -52.78 -0.03 65.65
#